data_9205827357800527789bd464aa17cc4d
#
_entry.id   9205827357800527789bd464aa17cc4d
#
_cell.length_a   1.000
_cell.length_b   1.000
_cell.length_c   1.000
_cell.angle_alpha   90.00
_cell.angle_beta   90.00
_cell.angle_gamma   90.00
#
_symmetry.space_group_name_H-M   'P 1'
#
loop_
_entity.id
_entity.type
_entity.pdbx_description
1 polymer ?
#
loop_
_entity_poly.entity_id
_entity_poly.type
_entity_poly.pdbx_seq_one_letter_code
_entity_poly.pdbx_strand_id
1 'polypeptide(L)'
;AEVGRLLAQVAQAAATDPRARSYFHGLAPDEAGAEASLPRSAWQVALGGSTAGERFGAFLHRFGQGALPEGELAAPRWAEDAVYPLRAVAVLLADAGTGEGPRAAAETWMACRACLGAWSRLRCRALVRVARYGTRLWAGEWSLLMRQVAYARRLALEAGRRLARQGVLAQPEDVFLLQAE
;
A
#
# COMPACT_ATOMS: atom_id res chain seq x y z
N ALA A 1 -1.86 9.99 1.48
CA ALA A 1 -1.04 10.88 0.63
C ALA A 1 0.42 10.38 0.47
N GLU A 2 1.12 9.95 1.54
CA GLU A 2 2.53 9.55 1.47
C GLU A 2 2.73 8.18 0.81
N VAL A 3 1.92 7.18 1.18
CA VAL A 3 1.92 5.83 0.60
C VAL A 3 1.78 5.91 -0.93
N GLY A 4 0.74 6.59 -1.43
CA GLY A 4 0.52 6.73 -2.88
C GLY A 4 1.69 7.43 -3.59
N ARG A 5 2.31 8.44 -2.95
CA ARG A 5 3.49 9.12 -3.53
C ARG A 5 4.69 8.18 -3.65
N LEU A 6 4.95 7.35 -2.65
CA LEU A 6 6.08 6.41 -2.69
C LEU A 6 5.83 5.29 -3.70
N LEU A 7 4.61 4.76 -3.79
CA LEU A 7 4.24 3.79 -4.82
C LEU A 7 4.35 4.39 -6.24
N ALA A 8 3.96 5.66 -6.41
CA ALA A 8 4.17 6.37 -7.68
C ALA A 8 5.66 6.55 -8.04
N GLN A 9 6.53 6.76 -7.04
CA GLN A 9 7.98 6.79 -7.26
C GLN A 9 8.55 5.43 -7.66
N VAL A 10 7.99 4.32 -7.14
CA VAL A 10 8.33 2.97 -7.59
C VAL A 10 7.88 2.76 -9.03
N ALA A 11 6.64 3.12 -9.36
CA ALA A 11 6.11 3.02 -10.72
C ALA A 11 6.95 3.83 -11.72
N GLN A 12 7.36 5.05 -11.35
CA GLN A 12 8.24 5.88 -12.19
C GLN A 12 9.61 5.24 -12.40
N ALA A 13 10.21 4.62 -11.37
CA ALA A 13 11.46 3.89 -11.51
C ALA A 13 11.28 2.64 -12.39
N ALA A 14 10.19 1.91 -12.23
CA ALA A 14 9.85 0.75 -13.06
C ALA A 14 9.64 1.13 -14.53
N ALA A 15 9.10 2.32 -14.81
CA ALA A 15 8.92 2.80 -16.18
C ALA A 15 10.25 2.96 -16.95
N THR A 16 11.36 3.18 -16.26
CA THR A 16 12.69 3.35 -16.87
C THR A 16 13.48 2.05 -17.02
N ASP A 17 13.06 0.97 -16.33
CA ASP A 17 13.71 -0.34 -16.36
C ASP A 17 12.84 -1.36 -17.12
N PRO A 18 13.29 -1.90 -18.27
CA PRO A 18 12.52 -2.87 -19.06
C PRO A 18 12.14 -4.15 -18.28
N ARG A 19 13.01 -4.63 -17.39
CA ARG A 19 12.74 -5.82 -16.56
C ARG A 19 11.65 -5.54 -15.53
N ALA A 20 11.78 -4.44 -14.81
CA ALA A 20 10.80 -4.03 -13.82
C ALA A 20 9.43 -3.76 -14.49
N ARG A 21 9.44 -3.10 -15.65
CA ARG A 21 8.22 -2.85 -16.43
C ARG A 21 7.52 -4.16 -16.82
N SER A 22 8.27 -5.12 -17.38
CA SER A 22 7.72 -6.43 -17.76
C SER A 22 7.13 -7.17 -16.57
N TYR A 23 7.79 -7.13 -15.42
CA TYR A 23 7.30 -7.74 -14.18
C TYR A 23 5.95 -7.15 -13.75
N PHE A 24 5.85 -5.81 -13.70
CA PHE A 24 4.61 -5.14 -13.29
C PHE A 24 3.49 -5.29 -14.32
N HIS A 25 3.78 -5.36 -15.62
CA HIS A 25 2.78 -5.68 -16.62
C HIS A 25 2.16 -7.06 -16.43
N GLY A 26 2.96 -8.05 -16.03
CA GLY A 26 2.47 -9.40 -15.71
C GLY A 26 1.64 -9.47 -14.42
N LEU A 27 1.64 -8.39 -13.61
CA LEU A 27 0.84 -8.27 -12.37
C LEU A 27 -0.43 -7.46 -12.56
N ALA A 28 -0.61 -6.80 -13.70
CA ALA A 28 -1.84 -6.08 -14.00
C ALA A 28 -3.02 -7.07 -13.89
N PRO A 29 -4.12 -6.70 -13.23
CA PRO A 29 -5.27 -7.57 -13.11
C PRO A 29 -5.82 -7.84 -14.51
N ASP A 30 -5.70 -9.06 -14.97
CA ASP A 30 -6.52 -9.54 -16.07
C ASP A 30 -7.98 -9.48 -15.61
N GLU A 31 -8.91 -9.18 -16.51
CA GLU A 31 -10.36 -9.09 -16.24
C GLU A 31 -10.96 -10.36 -15.60
N ALA A 32 -10.19 -11.44 -15.54
CA ALA A 32 -10.59 -12.75 -15.02
C ALA A 32 -10.37 -12.95 -13.49
N GLY A 33 -9.89 -11.94 -12.74
CA GLY A 33 -9.84 -12.05 -11.27
C GLY A 33 -8.93 -13.16 -10.72
N ALA A 34 -7.93 -13.60 -11.48
CA ALA A 34 -7.01 -14.62 -11.02
C ALA A 34 -6.23 -14.12 -9.78
N GLU A 35 -6.55 -14.66 -8.62
CA GLU A 35 -5.70 -14.65 -7.43
C GLU A 35 -4.42 -15.45 -7.71
N ALA A 36 -3.53 -14.91 -8.54
CA ALA A 36 -2.21 -15.47 -8.68
C ALA A 36 -1.50 -15.28 -7.33
N SER A 37 -1.45 -16.34 -6.55
CA SER A 37 -0.65 -16.38 -5.33
C SER A 37 0.82 -16.32 -5.75
N LEU A 38 1.37 -15.12 -5.78
CA LEU A 38 2.78 -14.91 -6.05
C LEU A 38 3.58 -15.36 -4.83
N PRO A 39 4.68 -16.11 -5.02
CA PRO A 39 5.60 -16.39 -3.93
C PRO A 39 6.01 -15.07 -3.25
N ARG A 40 5.95 -15.02 -1.91
CA ARG A 40 6.21 -13.80 -1.11
C ARG A 40 7.53 -13.10 -1.44
N SER A 41 8.52 -13.82 -1.95
CA SER A 41 9.85 -13.33 -2.34
C SER A 41 10.02 -13.13 -3.85
N ALA A 42 9.02 -13.42 -4.68
CA ALA A 42 9.15 -13.36 -6.14
C ALA A 42 9.60 -11.98 -6.64
N TRP A 43 9.10 -10.91 -6.02
CA TRP A 43 9.49 -9.54 -6.37
C TRP A 43 10.97 -9.25 -6.07
N GLN A 44 11.55 -9.85 -5.02
CA GLN A 44 12.97 -9.67 -4.67
C GLN A 44 13.88 -10.26 -5.75
N VAL A 45 13.49 -11.40 -6.32
CA VAL A 45 14.22 -12.03 -7.43
C VAL A 45 14.01 -11.23 -8.73
N ALA A 46 12.77 -10.83 -9.00
CA ALA A 46 12.41 -10.14 -10.24
C ALA A 46 12.96 -8.71 -10.32
N LEU A 47 12.93 -7.98 -9.21
CA LEU A 47 13.33 -6.58 -9.10
C LEU A 47 14.69 -6.38 -8.41
N GLY A 48 15.38 -7.49 -8.04
CA GLY A 48 16.68 -7.44 -7.37
C GLY A 48 17.71 -6.65 -8.19
N GLY A 49 18.42 -5.70 -7.53
CA GLY A 49 19.41 -4.84 -8.17
C GLY A 49 18.83 -3.70 -9.04
N SER A 50 17.50 -3.56 -9.12
CA SER A 50 16.86 -2.43 -9.81
C SER A 50 16.52 -1.30 -8.85
N THR A 51 16.53 -0.06 -9.34
CA THR A 51 16.07 1.11 -8.57
C THR A 51 14.60 0.97 -8.13
N ALA A 52 13.77 0.30 -8.92
CA ALA A 52 12.38 0.00 -8.55
C ALA A 52 12.32 -0.95 -7.35
N GLY A 53 13.14 -2.00 -7.33
CA GLY A 53 13.24 -2.94 -6.21
C GLY A 53 13.74 -2.29 -4.92
N GLU A 54 14.78 -1.43 -5.01
CA GLU A 54 15.29 -0.68 -3.85
C GLU A 54 14.22 0.25 -3.24
N ARG A 55 13.51 1.02 -4.09
CA ARG A 55 12.42 1.90 -3.65
C ARG A 55 11.25 1.12 -3.07
N PHE A 56 10.91 -0.03 -3.66
CA PHE A 56 9.85 -0.88 -3.14
C PHE A 56 10.23 -1.51 -1.80
N GLY A 57 11.48 -1.96 -1.64
CA GLY A 57 12.01 -2.43 -0.36
C GLY A 57 11.96 -1.34 0.73
N ALA A 58 12.38 -0.11 0.40
CA ALA A 58 12.29 1.04 1.31
C ALA A 58 10.82 1.36 1.68
N PHE A 59 9.89 1.24 0.72
CA PHE A 59 8.46 1.36 0.97
C PHE A 59 7.97 0.31 1.97
N LEU A 60 8.29 -0.97 1.76
CA LEU A 60 7.88 -2.05 2.67
C LEU A 60 8.52 -1.91 4.05
N HIS A 61 9.77 -1.46 4.14
CA HIS A 61 10.41 -1.18 5.43
C HIS A 61 9.63 -0.11 6.23
N ARG A 62 9.11 0.91 5.55
CA ARG A 62 8.39 2.02 6.19
C ARG A 62 6.91 1.74 6.43
N PHE A 63 6.23 1.07 5.51
CA PHE A 63 4.78 0.87 5.50
C PHE A 63 4.35 -0.60 5.49
N GLY A 64 5.28 -1.53 5.66
CA GLY A 64 5.02 -2.96 5.66
C GLY A 64 4.08 -3.46 6.76
N GLN A 65 3.79 -2.61 7.78
CA GLN A 65 2.77 -2.88 8.79
C GLN A 65 1.33 -2.74 8.25
N GLY A 66 1.13 -2.14 7.08
CA GLY A 66 -0.18 -2.04 6.43
C GLY A 66 -0.74 -3.41 6.07
N ALA A 67 -2.06 -3.50 5.96
CA ALA A 67 -2.80 -4.68 5.52
C ALA A 67 -4.11 -4.26 4.86
N LEU A 68 -4.77 -5.20 4.20
CA LEU A 68 -6.17 -5.08 3.80
C LEU A 68 -6.89 -6.37 4.20
N PRO A 69 -7.97 -6.25 5.00
CA PRO A 69 -8.47 -5.04 5.71
C PRO A 69 -7.51 -4.57 6.82
N GLU A 70 -7.37 -3.25 6.99
CA GLU A 70 -6.29 -2.64 7.79
C GLU A 70 -6.34 -3.01 9.29
N GLY A 71 -7.52 -3.07 9.87
CA GLY A 71 -7.72 -3.30 11.31
C GLY A 71 -7.72 -4.78 11.71
N GLU A 72 -7.74 -5.72 10.78
CA GLU A 72 -7.86 -7.13 11.07
C GLU A 72 -6.52 -7.75 11.47
N LEU A 73 -6.53 -8.40 12.63
CA LEU A 73 -5.33 -9.04 13.18
C LEU A 73 -4.90 -10.26 12.36
N ALA A 74 -5.86 -11.01 11.82
CA ALA A 74 -5.63 -12.19 11.00
C ALA A 74 -5.09 -11.85 9.59
N ALA A 75 -5.34 -10.63 9.09
CA ALA A 75 -4.89 -10.23 7.75
C ALA A 75 -3.36 -10.14 7.65
N PRO A 76 -2.73 -10.71 6.61
CA PRO A 76 -1.29 -10.62 6.40
C PRO A 76 -0.87 -9.18 6.19
N ARG A 77 0.27 -8.79 6.74
CA ARG A 77 0.83 -7.45 6.56
C ARG A 77 1.58 -7.37 5.23
N TRP A 78 1.70 -6.16 4.65
CA TRP A 78 2.39 -5.96 3.37
C TRP A 78 3.85 -6.42 3.39
N ALA A 79 4.50 -6.44 4.57
CA ALA A 79 5.82 -7.03 4.75
C ALA A 79 5.79 -8.57 4.68
N GLU A 80 4.65 -9.19 5.00
CA GLU A 80 4.43 -10.64 4.93
C GLU A 80 3.92 -11.05 3.54
N ASP A 81 3.04 -10.23 2.96
CA ASP A 81 2.45 -10.41 1.64
C ASP A 81 2.36 -9.07 0.90
N ALA A 82 3.25 -8.90 -0.08
CA ALA A 82 3.39 -7.67 -0.83
C ALA A 82 2.50 -7.60 -2.10
N VAL A 83 1.61 -8.56 -2.31
CA VAL A 83 0.78 -8.62 -3.54
C VAL A 83 -0.02 -7.35 -3.75
N TYR A 84 -0.70 -6.85 -2.72
CA TYR A 84 -1.49 -5.63 -2.84
C TYR A 84 -0.67 -4.40 -3.25
N PRO A 85 0.42 -4.02 -2.56
CA PRO A 85 1.22 -2.88 -2.99
C PRO A 85 1.90 -3.08 -4.35
N LEU A 86 2.25 -4.30 -4.73
CA LEU A 86 2.77 -4.59 -6.07
C LEU A 86 1.72 -4.34 -7.16
N ARG A 87 0.48 -4.81 -6.96
CA ARG A 87 -0.64 -4.52 -7.87
C ARG A 87 -0.95 -3.03 -7.94
N ALA A 88 -0.89 -2.32 -6.82
CA ALA A 88 -1.06 -0.87 -6.82
C ALA A 88 0.01 -0.15 -7.67
N VAL A 89 1.26 -0.61 -7.64
CA VAL A 89 2.32 -0.10 -8.53
C VAL A 89 2.01 -0.42 -9.99
N ALA A 90 1.53 -1.63 -10.30
CA ALA A 90 1.17 -2.02 -11.67
C ALA A 90 0.07 -1.13 -12.25
N VAL A 91 -0.98 -0.84 -11.46
CA VAL A 91 -2.05 0.10 -11.85
C VAL A 91 -1.49 1.50 -12.07
N LEU A 92 -0.67 2.01 -11.15
CA LEU A 92 -0.05 3.34 -11.31
C LEU A 92 0.87 3.43 -12.52
N LEU A 93 1.53 2.33 -12.89
CA LEU A 93 2.37 2.24 -14.07
C LEU A 93 1.53 2.28 -15.36
N ALA A 94 0.38 1.59 -15.37
CA ALA A 94 -0.57 1.61 -16.48
C ALA A 94 -1.19 3.01 -16.64
N ASP A 95 -1.64 3.63 -15.56
CA ASP A 95 -2.22 4.98 -15.56
C ASP A 95 -1.21 6.06 -16.00
N ALA A 96 0.07 5.89 -15.66
CA ALA A 96 1.12 6.81 -16.09
C ALA A 96 1.27 6.84 -17.62
N GLY A 97 0.89 5.74 -18.31
CA GLY A 97 0.85 5.66 -19.77
C GLY A 97 -0.30 6.46 -20.39
N THR A 98 -1.42 6.61 -19.68
CA THR A 98 -2.60 7.36 -20.16
C THR A 98 -2.52 8.85 -19.89
N GLY A 99 -1.74 9.28 -18.90
CA GLY A 99 -1.44 10.69 -18.59
C GLY A 99 -2.63 11.52 -18.07
N GLU A 100 -3.79 10.89 -17.84
CA GLU A 100 -5.05 11.60 -17.59
C GLU A 100 -5.30 12.00 -16.12
N GLY A 101 -4.90 11.17 -15.14
CA GLY A 101 -5.33 11.36 -13.76
C GLY A 101 -4.86 12.67 -13.07
N PRO A 102 -3.55 12.94 -12.90
CA PRO A 102 -3.10 14.14 -12.19
C PRO A 102 -3.34 15.44 -12.95
N ARG A 103 -3.31 15.39 -14.29
CA ARG A 103 -3.55 16.56 -15.16
C ARG A 103 -5.00 16.97 -15.14
N ALA A 104 -5.94 16.03 -15.32
CA ALA A 104 -7.38 16.29 -15.26
C ALA A 104 -7.79 16.90 -13.92
N ALA A 105 -7.27 16.38 -12.80
CA ALA A 105 -7.52 16.93 -11.47
C ALA A 105 -6.97 18.37 -11.32
N ALA A 106 -5.78 18.65 -11.86
CA ALA A 106 -5.18 19.99 -11.83
C ALA A 106 -5.96 20.98 -12.71
N GLU A 107 -6.40 20.58 -13.89
CA GLU A 107 -7.20 21.40 -14.81
C GLU A 107 -8.56 21.72 -14.22
N THR A 108 -9.25 20.71 -13.64
CA THR A 108 -10.52 20.91 -12.93
C THR A 108 -10.35 21.88 -11.77
N TRP A 109 -9.27 21.76 -10.99
CA TRP A 109 -8.96 22.68 -9.91
C TRP A 109 -8.71 24.10 -10.40
N MET A 110 -7.97 24.28 -11.50
CA MET A 110 -7.72 25.58 -12.08
C MET A 110 -9.01 26.21 -12.62
N ALA A 111 -9.87 25.44 -13.28
CA ALA A 111 -11.16 25.89 -13.78
C ALA A 111 -12.08 26.32 -12.62
N CYS A 112 -12.23 25.51 -11.59
CA CYS A 112 -13.01 25.86 -10.39
C CYS A 112 -12.48 27.14 -9.73
N ARG A 113 -11.16 27.30 -9.64
CA ARG A 113 -10.53 28.47 -9.05
C ARG A 113 -10.77 29.74 -9.86
N ALA A 114 -10.87 29.65 -11.19
CA ALA A 114 -11.14 30.80 -12.08
C ALA A 114 -12.55 31.37 -11.84
N CYS A 115 -13.53 30.50 -11.54
CA CYS A 115 -14.93 30.90 -11.28
C CYS A 115 -15.16 31.51 -9.90
N LEU A 116 -14.18 31.44 -8.96
CA LEU A 116 -14.35 31.92 -7.58
C LEU A 116 -13.91 33.38 -7.42
N GLY A 117 -14.69 34.18 -6.69
CA GLY A 117 -14.31 35.51 -6.25
C GLY A 117 -13.15 35.49 -5.24
N ALA A 118 -12.50 36.63 -5.00
CA ALA A 118 -11.29 36.73 -4.15
C ALA A 118 -11.49 36.15 -2.74
N TRP A 119 -12.62 36.45 -2.09
CA TRP A 119 -12.99 35.93 -0.76
C TRP A 119 -13.18 34.42 -0.77
N SER A 120 -13.87 33.88 -1.77
CA SER A 120 -14.11 32.45 -1.90
C SER A 120 -12.79 31.69 -2.17
N ARG A 121 -11.87 32.28 -2.91
CA ARG A 121 -10.51 31.72 -3.11
C ARG A 121 -9.74 31.64 -1.79
N LEU A 122 -9.80 32.68 -0.95
CA LEU A 122 -9.12 32.69 0.35
C LEU A 122 -9.68 31.62 1.27
N ARG A 123 -11.02 31.54 1.38
CA ARG A 123 -11.70 30.49 2.17
C ARG A 123 -11.36 29.09 1.67
N CYS A 124 -11.39 28.86 0.36
CA CYS A 124 -11.06 27.59 -0.25
C CYS A 124 -9.60 27.16 0.04
N ARG A 125 -8.66 28.10 -0.04
CA ARG A 125 -7.26 27.85 0.36
C ARG A 125 -7.12 27.50 1.84
N ALA A 126 -7.82 28.19 2.72
CA ALA A 126 -7.81 27.90 4.16
C ALA A 126 -8.39 26.51 4.43
N LEU A 127 -9.54 26.16 3.86
CA LEU A 127 -10.16 24.84 3.99
C LEU A 127 -9.26 23.72 3.48
N VAL A 128 -8.66 23.90 2.29
CA VAL A 128 -7.71 22.91 1.73
C VAL A 128 -6.49 22.74 2.64
N ARG A 129 -5.98 23.84 3.24
CA ARG A 129 -4.87 23.77 4.18
C ARG A 129 -5.24 22.99 5.46
N VAL A 130 -6.41 23.28 6.03
CA VAL A 130 -6.94 22.57 7.22
C VAL A 130 -7.16 21.10 6.89
N ALA A 131 -7.81 20.79 5.78
CA ALA A 131 -8.03 19.40 5.34
C ALA A 131 -6.72 18.63 5.14
N ARG A 132 -5.73 19.25 4.50
CA ARG A 132 -4.39 18.66 4.33
C ARG A 132 -3.66 18.44 5.66
N TYR A 133 -3.82 19.36 6.60
CA TYR A 133 -3.25 19.20 7.93
C TYR A 133 -3.94 18.07 8.70
N GLY A 134 -5.26 18.05 8.72
CA GLY A 134 -6.06 16.99 9.36
C GLY A 134 -5.74 15.60 8.78
N THR A 135 -5.67 15.46 7.46
CA THR A 135 -5.31 14.18 6.82
C THR A 135 -3.88 13.73 7.14
N ARG A 136 -2.93 14.65 7.32
CA ARG A 136 -1.56 14.31 7.73
C ARG A 136 -1.49 13.81 9.18
N LEU A 137 -2.19 14.49 10.09
CA LEU A 137 -2.27 14.07 11.50
C LEU A 137 -2.91 12.69 11.58
N TRP A 138 -4.08 12.53 10.98
CA TRP A 138 -4.79 11.25 10.97
C TRP A 138 -3.95 10.11 10.39
N ALA A 139 -3.24 10.34 9.28
CA ALA A 139 -2.36 9.34 8.69
C ALA A 139 -1.19 8.98 9.60
N GLY A 140 -0.67 9.92 10.40
CA GLY A 140 0.37 9.67 11.39
C GLY A 140 -0.11 8.77 12.52
N GLU A 141 -1.24 9.13 13.14
CA GLU A 141 -1.86 8.35 14.22
C GLU A 141 -2.28 6.96 13.76
N TRP A 142 -2.88 6.87 12.57
CA TRP A 142 -3.25 5.62 11.96
C TRP A 142 -2.04 4.70 11.72
N SER A 143 -0.92 5.26 11.27
CA SER A 143 0.32 4.50 11.08
C SER A 143 0.86 3.93 12.40
N LEU A 144 0.73 4.68 13.50
CA LEU A 144 1.10 4.19 14.83
C LEU A 144 0.18 3.05 15.28
N LEU A 145 -1.12 3.19 15.11
CA LEU A 145 -2.08 2.14 15.41
C LEU A 145 -1.77 0.86 14.62
N MET A 146 -1.52 0.98 13.31
CA MET A 146 -1.19 -0.17 12.47
C MET A 146 0.10 -0.88 12.89
N ARG A 147 1.08 -0.14 13.44
CA ARG A 147 2.28 -0.75 14.04
C ARG A 147 1.95 -1.57 15.28
N GLN A 148 1.03 -1.09 16.13
CA GLN A 148 0.59 -1.84 17.31
C GLN A 148 -0.14 -3.12 16.89
N VAL A 149 -1.04 -3.04 15.91
CA VAL A 149 -1.74 -4.21 15.37
C VAL A 149 -0.75 -5.21 14.75
N ALA A 150 0.23 -4.74 14.01
CA ALA A 150 1.28 -5.61 13.45
C ALA A 150 2.14 -6.28 14.54
N TYR A 151 2.43 -5.56 15.62
CA TYR A 151 3.13 -6.12 16.77
C TYR A 151 2.28 -7.18 17.49
N ALA A 152 1.01 -6.87 17.77
CA ALA A 152 0.08 -7.83 18.36
C ALA A 152 -0.05 -9.10 17.51
N ARG A 153 -0.13 -8.96 16.18
CA ARG A 153 -0.14 -10.09 15.25
C ARG A 153 1.11 -10.98 15.39
N ARG A 154 2.30 -10.38 15.49
CA ARG A 154 3.55 -11.15 15.69
C ARG A 154 3.53 -11.94 16.97
N LEU A 155 3.04 -11.36 18.07
CA LEU A 155 2.89 -12.05 19.36
C LEU A 155 1.89 -13.20 19.26
N ALA A 156 0.73 -12.98 18.62
CA ALA A 156 -0.28 -14.01 18.41
C ALA A 156 0.28 -15.17 17.58
N LEU A 157 0.98 -14.89 16.48
CA LEU A 157 1.62 -15.92 15.65
C LEU A 157 2.71 -16.70 16.42
N GLU A 158 3.48 -16.03 17.29
CA GLU A 158 4.46 -16.73 18.13
C GLU A 158 3.77 -17.65 19.15
N ALA A 159 2.66 -17.21 19.76
CA ALA A 159 1.83 -18.07 20.60
C ALA A 159 1.27 -19.26 19.78
N GLY A 160 0.75 -18.99 18.58
CA GLY A 160 0.27 -20.03 17.66
C GLY A 160 1.35 -21.04 17.30
N ARG A 161 2.60 -20.62 17.02
CA ARG A 161 3.72 -21.54 16.79
C ARG A 161 4.03 -22.44 17.99
N ARG A 162 3.90 -21.91 19.21
CA ARG A 162 4.10 -22.71 20.44
C ARG A 162 2.99 -23.74 20.60
N LEU A 163 1.74 -23.35 20.39
CA LEU A 163 0.58 -24.24 20.47
C LEU A 163 0.62 -25.32 19.37
N ALA A 164 1.04 -24.95 18.14
CA ALA A 164 1.21 -25.91 17.05
C ALA A 164 2.31 -26.93 17.37
N ARG A 165 3.44 -26.51 17.97
CA ARG A 165 4.49 -27.45 18.44
C ARG A 165 4.02 -28.41 19.55
N GLN A 166 3.03 -28.00 20.33
CA GLN A 166 2.41 -28.84 21.36
C GLN A 166 1.29 -29.71 20.79
N GLY A 167 0.98 -29.61 19.49
CA GLY A 167 -0.10 -30.38 18.85
C GLY A 167 -1.52 -29.88 19.17
N VAL A 168 -1.65 -28.69 19.77
CA VAL A 168 -2.95 -28.09 20.11
C VAL A 168 -3.59 -27.44 18.88
N LEU A 169 -2.78 -26.86 17.99
CA LEU A 169 -3.22 -26.27 16.73
C LEU A 169 -2.59 -27.01 15.54
N ALA A 170 -3.29 -27.06 14.41
CA ALA A 170 -2.75 -27.63 13.18
C ALA A 170 -1.72 -26.68 12.53
N GLN A 171 -2.01 -25.38 12.53
CA GLN A 171 -1.17 -24.33 11.97
C GLN A 171 -1.08 -23.14 12.94
N PRO A 172 0.02 -22.37 12.94
CA PRO A 172 0.16 -21.18 13.78
C PRO A 172 -0.95 -20.14 13.58
N GLU A 173 -1.45 -20.02 12.36
CA GLU A 173 -2.49 -19.09 11.96
C GLU A 173 -3.85 -19.41 12.57
N ASP A 174 -4.07 -20.66 12.99
CA ASP A 174 -5.32 -21.10 13.66
C ASP A 174 -5.53 -20.39 15.01
N VAL A 175 -4.49 -19.74 15.55
CA VAL A 175 -4.60 -18.91 16.75
C VAL A 175 -5.62 -17.78 16.60
N PHE A 176 -5.85 -17.27 15.38
CA PHE A 176 -6.83 -16.24 15.12
C PHE A 176 -8.28 -16.75 15.06
N LEU A 177 -8.47 -18.04 15.05
CA LEU A 177 -9.80 -18.69 15.10
C LEU A 177 -10.22 -19.02 16.54
N LEU A 178 -9.31 -18.90 17.52
CA LEU A 178 -9.62 -19.12 18.92
C LEU A 178 -10.52 -18.02 19.45
N GLN A 179 -11.66 -18.41 20.05
CA GLN A 179 -12.53 -17.50 20.79
C GLN A 179 -12.14 -17.54 22.28
N ALA A 180 -12.01 -16.37 22.88
CA ALA A 180 -11.90 -16.26 24.32
C ALA A 180 -13.31 -16.40 24.92
N GLU A 181 -13.54 -17.47 25.69
CA GLU A 181 -14.76 -17.62 26.51
C GLU A 181 -14.67 -16.79 27.79
#